data_1567d717fa79a78f0c045a056a757a80
#
_entry.id   1567d717fa79a78f0c045a056a757a80
#
_cell.length_a   1.000
_cell.length_b   1.000
_cell.length_c   1.000
_cell.angle_alpha   90.00
_cell.angle_beta   90.00
_cell.angle_gamma   90.00
#
_symmetry.space_group_name_H-M   'P 1'
#
loop_
_entity.id
_entity.type
_entity.pdbx_description
1 polymer ?
#
loop_
_entity_poly.entity_id
_entity_poly.type
_entity_poly.pdbx_seq_one_letter_code
_entity_poly.pdbx_strand_id
1 'polypeptide(L)'
;MSKVIADISMSLDGYVTARGVDQEHSLGIGGEAIHAWVLEEPRSPVDEAVLAHSFEKTGAVVMGRRLYDIVDGPNGWNDEVGYGHDQNQSAAPPCYVVTHQPPARVRLASRFRFVTEGVAAAIDQARATAGDKDVVVMGGANVIDQSLAARLADELRIHLSPLVLGDGTRLFDLAGPTTLVQREVTESPRATHLTYEVVRN
;
A
#
# COMPACT_ATOMS: atom_id res chain seq x y z
N MET A 1 8.98 1.44 -19.09
CA MET A 1 8.75 0.07 -18.55
C MET A 1 7.97 0.23 -17.26
N SER A 2 6.92 -0.56 -17.08
CA SER A 2 6.15 -0.59 -15.85
C SER A 2 7.04 -0.99 -14.66
N LYS A 3 6.91 -0.30 -13.53
CA LYS A 3 7.63 -0.59 -12.30
C LYS A 3 6.77 -1.42 -11.35
N VAL A 4 7.42 -2.13 -10.43
CA VAL A 4 6.81 -2.64 -9.21
C VAL A 4 7.21 -1.69 -8.07
N ILE A 5 6.22 -1.07 -7.47
CA ILE A 5 6.40 -0.02 -6.47
C ILE A 5 5.83 -0.52 -5.15
N ALA A 6 6.67 -0.66 -4.13
CA ALA A 6 6.22 -0.83 -2.75
C ALA A 6 5.84 0.55 -2.20
N ASP A 7 4.57 0.73 -1.80
CA ASP A 7 4.02 2.04 -1.45
C ASP A 7 3.24 1.94 -0.12
N ILE A 8 3.66 2.71 0.90
CA ILE A 8 3.08 2.60 2.23
C ILE A 8 3.31 3.85 3.09
N SER A 9 2.34 4.16 3.95
CA SER A 9 2.50 5.15 5.02
C SER A 9 3.16 4.51 6.24
N MET A 10 4.03 5.26 6.93
CA MET A 10 4.80 4.78 8.07
C MET A 10 5.01 5.90 9.10
N SER A 11 4.99 5.55 10.39
CA SER A 11 5.40 6.45 11.47
C SER A 11 6.92 6.67 11.46
N LEU A 12 7.39 7.73 12.14
CA LEU A 12 8.81 8.06 12.25
C LEU A 12 9.64 6.93 12.88
N ASP A 13 9.04 6.14 13.76
CA ASP A 13 9.68 4.99 14.43
C ASP A 13 9.46 3.65 13.72
N GLY A 14 8.93 3.66 12.48
CA GLY A 14 8.96 2.51 11.57
C GLY A 14 7.73 1.58 11.64
N TYR A 15 6.60 2.06 12.17
CA TYR A 15 5.37 1.27 12.23
C TYR A 15 4.37 1.68 11.13
N VAL A 16 3.69 0.70 10.57
CA VAL A 16 2.65 0.88 9.53
C VAL A 16 1.23 0.70 10.08
N THR A 17 1.10 0.16 11.28
CA THR A 17 -0.12 0.17 12.09
C THR A 17 0.26 0.34 13.54
N ALA A 18 -0.65 0.88 14.36
CA ALA A 18 -0.55 0.79 15.81
C ALA A 18 -0.92 -0.62 16.30
N ARG A 19 -0.78 -0.88 17.60
CA ARG A 19 -1.26 -2.12 18.23
C ARG A 19 -2.78 -2.21 18.23
N GLY A 20 -3.33 -3.42 18.38
CA GLY A 20 -4.77 -3.64 18.51
C GLY A 20 -5.53 -3.47 17.20
N VAL A 21 -4.95 -3.91 16.09
CA VAL A 21 -5.64 -3.99 14.78
C VAL A 21 -6.79 -4.98 14.87
N ASP A 22 -8.01 -4.51 14.63
CA ASP A 22 -9.24 -5.28 14.52
C ASP A 22 -10.19 -4.68 13.45
N GLN A 23 -11.47 -5.07 13.44
CA GLN A 23 -12.44 -4.53 12.48
C GLN A 23 -12.91 -3.09 12.78
N GLU A 24 -12.81 -2.64 14.03
CA GLU A 24 -13.14 -1.27 14.43
C GLU A 24 -11.91 -0.35 14.28
N HIS A 25 -10.72 -0.90 14.55
CA HIS A 25 -9.44 -0.20 14.51
C HIS A 25 -8.55 -0.81 13.41
N SER A 26 -8.87 -0.54 12.17
CA SER A 26 -8.21 -1.14 10.99
C SER A 26 -6.71 -0.86 10.91
N LEU A 27 -6.26 0.24 11.48
CA LEU A 27 -4.85 0.64 11.58
C LEU A 27 -4.31 0.52 13.03
N GLY A 28 -5.06 -0.11 13.92
CA GLY A 28 -4.77 -0.17 15.35
C GLY A 28 -5.25 1.08 16.09
N ILE A 29 -5.21 1.05 17.40
CA ILE A 29 -5.72 2.12 18.27
C ILE A 29 -4.87 3.38 18.09
N GLY A 30 -5.45 4.42 17.49
CA GLY A 30 -4.76 5.67 17.14
C GLY A 30 -3.86 5.59 15.89
N GLY A 31 -3.89 4.46 15.16
CA GLY A 31 -3.10 4.25 13.97
C GLY A 31 -3.56 5.01 12.74
N GLU A 32 -4.80 5.53 12.74
CA GLU A 32 -5.35 6.37 11.67
C GLU A 32 -4.49 7.61 11.41
N ALA A 33 -3.82 8.12 12.44
CA ALA A 33 -2.92 9.27 12.32
C ALA A 33 -1.75 9.05 11.33
N ILE A 34 -1.37 7.79 11.04
CA ILE A 34 -0.38 7.48 10.00
C ILE A 34 -0.88 7.92 8.62
N HIS A 35 -2.20 7.90 8.40
CA HIS A 35 -2.85 8.24 7.14
C HIS A 35 -3.54 9.61 7.17
N ALA A 36 -3.21 10.48 8.14
CA ALA A 36 -3.78 11.83 8.24
C ALA A 36 -3.63 12.64 6.95
N TRP A 37 -2.54 12.43 6.20
CA TRP A 37 -2.28 13.07 4.91
C TRP A 37 -3.30 12.68 3.81
N VAL A 38 -3.96 11.50 3.93
CA VAL A 38 -5.03 11.02 3.03
C VAL A 38 -6.41 11.33 3.59
N LEU A 39 -6.60 11.09 4.92
CA LEU A 39 -7.93 11.00 5.53
C LEU A 39 -8.45 12.33 6.08
N GLU A 40 -7.56 13.25 6.45
CA GLU A 40 -7.96 14.52 7.05
C GLU A 40 -8.17 15.64 6.00
N GLU A 41 -9.33 16.27 6.04
CA GLU A 41 -9.67 17.39 5.19
C GLU A 41 -9.45 18.75 5.90
N PRO A 42 -9.09 19.83 5.15
CA PRO A 42 -8.70 19.77 3.75
C PRO A 42 -7.32 19.13 3.58
N ARG A 43 -7.16 18.31 2.56
CA ARG A 43 -5.85 17.82 2.15
C ARG A 43 -5.01 18.99 1.57
N SER A 44 -3.69 18.86 1.70
CA SER A 44 -2.81 19.82 1.02
C SER A 44 -2.80 19.58 -0.49
N PRO A 45 -2.55 20.61 -1.34
CA PRO A 45 -2.39 20.39 -2.78
C PRO A 45 -1.29 19.41 -3.15
N VAL A 46 -0.27 19.26 -2.30
CA VAL A 46 0.82 18.30 -2.46
C VAL A 46 0.30 16.87 -2.27
N ASP A 47 -0.45 16.63 -1.18
CA ASP A 47 -1.04 15.32 -0.89
C ASP A 47 -2.04 14.89 -1.98
N GLU A 48 -2.87 15.81 -2.43
CA GLU A 48 -3.80 15.59 -3.55
C GLU A 48 -3.06 15.21 -4.85
N ALA A 49 -1.97 15.90 -5.17
CA ALA A 49 -1.16 15.62 -6.35
C ALA A 49 -0.49 14.23 -6.25
N VAL A 50 0.02 13.85 -5.07
CA VAL A 50 0.60 12.52 -4.83
C VAL A 50 -0.43 11.42 -5.03
N LEU A 51 -1.64 11.56 -4.46
CA LEU A 51 -2.73 10.59 -4.62
C LEU A 51 -3.18 10.47 -6.08
N ALA A 52 -3.43 11.60 -6.74
CA ALA A 52 -3.88 11.63 -8.13
C ALA A 52 -2.84 11.01 -9.08
N HIS A 53 -1.56 11.37 -8.90
CA HIS A 53 -0.46 10.81 -9.69
C HIS A 53 -0.34 9.30 -9.50
N SER A 54 -0.34 8.83 -8.25
CA SER A 54 -0.27 7.40 -7.96
C SER A 54 -1.44 6.65 -8.58
N PHE A 55 -2.66 7.16 -8.44
CA PHE A 55 -3.86 6.56 -9.04
C PHE A 55 -3.77 6.47 -10.57
N GLU A 56 -3.38 7.56 -11.23
CA GLU A 56 -3.26 7.61 -12.71
C GLU A 56 -2.24 6.61 -13.24
N LYS A 57 -1.10 6.46 -12.56
CA LYS A 57 0.01 5.61 -13.00
C LYS A 57 -0.18 4.13 -12.66
N THR A 58 -1.05 3.79 -11.74
CA THR A 58 -1.25 2.41 -11.29
C THR A 58 -2.17 1.63 -12.24
N GLY A 59 -1.72 0.48 -12.71
CA GLY A 59 -2.49 -0.44 -13.55
C GLY A 59 -3.00 -1.67 -12.80
N ALA A 60 -2.35 -2.04 -11.69
CA ALA A 60 -2.78 -3.10 -10.78
C ALA A 60 -2.22 -2.89 -9.39
N VAL A 61 -2.92 -3.39 -8.37
CA VAL A 61 -2.52 -3.34 -6.97
C VAL A 61 -2.29 -4.74 -6.43
N VAL A 62 -1.26 -4.94 -5.62
CA VAL A 62 -1.02 -6.18 -4.87
C VAL A 62 -1.13 -5.88 -3.38
N MET A 63 -1.86 -6.71 -2.64
CA MET A 63 -2.03 -6.57 -1.20
C MET A 63 -2.06 -7.92 -0.48
N GLY A 64 -1.77 -7.89 0.81
CA GLY A 64 -1.88 -9.06 1.67
C GLY A 64 -3.30 -9.28 2.18
N ARG A 65 -3.57 -10.49 2.67
CA ARG A 65 -4.87 -10.92 3.18
C ARG A 65 -5.40 -10.03 4.30
N ARG A 66 -4.58 -9.63 5.27
CA ARG A 66 -5.03 -8.77 6.39
C ARG A 66 -5.55 -7.42 5.90
N LEU A 67 -4.84 -6.79 4.96
CA LEU A 67 -5.28 -5.53 4.38
C LEU A 67 -6.58 -5.72 3.58
N TYR A 68 -6.68 -6.81 2.82
CA TYR A 68 -7.93 -7.17 2.14
C TYR A 68 -9.10 -7.32 3.13
N ASP A 69 -8.92 -8.02 4.24
CA ASP A 69 -9.98 -8.22 5.24
C ASP A 69 -10.48 -6.88 5.84
N ILE A 70 -9.60 -5.88 5.90
CA ILE A 70 -9.95 -4.50 6.31
C ILE A 70 -10.74 -3.80 5.20
N VAL A 71 -10.19 -3.75 3.98
CA VAL A 71 -10.79 -2.95 2.90
C VAL A 71 -12.07 -3.57 2.31
N ASP A 72 -12.24 -4.88 2.36
CA ASP A 72 -13.51 -5.56 2.01
C ASP A 72 -14.46 -5.68 3.23
N GLY A 73 -14.05 -5.23 4.41
CA GLY A 73 -14.87 -5.18 5.62
C GLY A 73 -16.02 -4.16 5.54
N PRO A 74 -16.95 -4.17 6.51
CA PRO A 74 -18.15 -3.33 6.49
C PRO A 74 -17.83 -1.82 6.51
N ASN A 75 -16.73 -1.42 7.15
CA ASN A 75 -16.27 -0.04 7.25
C ASN A 75 -15.14 0.27 6.24
N GLY A 76 -14.85 -0.65 5.32
CA GLY A 76 -13.78 -0.52 4.34
C GLY A 76 -14.19 0.22 3.07
N TRP A 77 -13.60 -0.15 1.96
CA TRP A 77 -13.87 0.45 0.65
C TRP A 77 -15.32 0.30 0.22
N ASN A 78 -15.77 1.21 -0.65
CA ASN A 78 -17.12 1.21 -1.23
C ASN A 78 -17.07 1.79 -2.66
N ASP A 79 -18.21 2.15 -3.23
CA ASP A 79 -18.26 2.69 -4.60
C ASP A 79 -17.68 4.11 -4.73
N GLU A 80 -17.48 4.83 -3.62
CA GLU A 80 -16.94 6.19 -3.59
C GLU A 80 -15.48 6.21 -3.12
N VAL A 81 -15.11 5.32 -2.20
CA VAL A 81 -13.79 5.26 -1.58
C VAL A 81 -13.12 3.93 -1.84
N GLY A 82 -11.87 3.95 -2.30
CA GLY A 82 -11.08 2.76 -2.59
C GLY A 82 -9.60 3.05 -2.76
N TYR A 83 -8.94 2.37 -3.67
CA TYR A 83 -7.56 2.70 -4.02
C TYR A 83 -7.47 4.15 -4.51
N GLY A 84 -6.48 4.88 -3.99
CA GLY A 84 -6.39 6.32 -4.24
C GLY A 84 -7.43 7.15 -3.49
N HIS A 85 -8.05 6.59 -2.44
CA HIS A 85 -9.08 7.20 -1.61
C HIS A 85 -10.33 7.57 -2.41
N ASP A 86 -10.61 8.84 -2.62
CA ASP A 86 -11.79 9.41 -3.30
C ASP A 86 -11.62 9.61 -4.82
N GLN A 87 -10.56 9.06 -5.40
CA GLN A 87 -10.38 9.06 -6.85
C GLN A 87 -11.51 8.28 -7.54
N ASN A 88 -11.70 8.49 -8.84
CA ASN A 88 -12.78 7.84 -9.60
C ASN A 88 -12.75 6.31 -9.51
N GLN A 89 -13.50 5.73 -8.60
CA GLN A 89 -13.50 4.31 -8.31
C GLN A 89 -14.00 3.42 -9.46
N SER A 90 -14.70 3.98 -10.44
CA SER A 90 -15.08 3.23 -11.65
C SER A 90 -13.87 2.93 -12.56
N ALA A 91 -12.78 3.68 -12.41
CA ALA A 91 -11.51 3.50 -13.10
C ALA A 91 -10.43 2.88 -12.21
N ALA A 92 -10.78 2.42 -11.01
CA ALA A 92 -9.81 1.86 -10.07
C ALA A 92 -9.15 0.58 -10.61
N PRO A 93 -7.83 0.42 -10.41
CA PRO A 93 -7.12 -0.76 -10.85
C PRO A 93 -7.58 -2.02 -10.10
N PRO A 94 -7.52 -3.21 -10.71
CA PRO A 94 -7.81 -4.46 -10.03
C PRO A 94 -6.78 -4.75 -8.94
N CYS A 95 -7.22 -5.39 -7.85
CA CYS A 95 -6.41 -5.72 -6.69
C CYS A 95 -6.14 -7.23 -6.63
N TYR A 96 -4.90 -7.63 -6.56
CA TYR A 96 -4.43 -9.00 -6.38
C TYR A 96 -4.13 -9.24 -4.89
N VAL A 97 -4.87 -10.17 -4.29
CA VAL A 97 -4.78 -10.47 -2.86
C VAL A 97 -3.97 -11.73 -2.64
N VAL A 98 -2.80 -11.58 -2.02
CA VAL A 98 -1.96 -12.72 -1.62
C VAL A 98 -2.56 -13.37 -0.38
N THR A 99 -2.93 -14.64 -0.48
CA THR A 99 -3.57 -15.39 0.61
C THR A 99 -3.31 -16.88 0.49
N HIS A 100 -3.26 -17.61 1.59
CA HIS A 100 -3.21 -19.08 1.55
C HIS A 100 -4.56 -19.70 1.18
N GLN A 101 -5.66 -19.00 1.50
CA GLN A 101 -7.00 -19.47 1.21
C GLN A 101 -7.92 -18.27 0.88
N PRO A 102 -8.58 -18.26 -0.28
CA PRO A 102 -9.58 -17.24 -0.60
C PRO A 102 -10.72 -17.24 0.42
N PRO A 103 -11.30 -16.06 0.74
CA PRO A 103 -12.44 -15.98 1.63
C PRO A 103 -13.69 -16.60 1.01
N ALA A 104 -14.60 -17.14 1.84
CA ALA A 104 -15.86 -17.72 1.38
C ALA A 104 -16.85 -16.68 0.83
N ARG A 105 -16.71 -15.42 1.24
CA ARG A 105 -17.54 -14.30 0.79
C ARG A 105 -16.65 -13.12 0.48
N VAL A 106 -16.98 -12.41 -0.60
CA VAL A 106 -16.29 -11.20 -1.07
C VAL A 106 -17.35 -10.14 -1.33
N ARG A 107 -17.26 -9.01 -0.65
CA ARG A 107 -18.24 -7.92 -0.77
C ARG A 107 -18.06 -7.15 -2.09
N LEU A 108 -16.83 -6.82 -2.44
CA LEU A 108 -16.47 -6.10 -3.66
C LEU A 108 -15.83 -7.05 -4.69
N ALA A 109 -16.53 -8.12 -5.05
CA ALA A 109 -16.01 -9.24 -5.84
C ALA A 109 -15.38 -8.83 -7.19
N SER A 110 -15.87 -7.77 -7.83
CA SER A 110 -15.31 -7.28 -9.10
C SER A 110 -13.91 -6.67 -8.98
N ARG A 111 -13.51 -6.24 -7.77
CA ARG A 111 -12.24 -5.55 -7.51
C ARG A 111 -11.09 -6.50 -7.18
N PHE A 112 -11.38 -7.68 -6.61
CA PHE A 112 -10.36 -8.55 -6.04
C PHE A 112 -10.13 -9.84 -6.83
N ARG A 113 -8.87 -10.23 -6.94
CA ARG A 113 -8.39 -11.50 -7.49
C ARG A 113 -7.48 -12.14 -6.46
N PHE A 114 -7.75 -13.39 -6.08
CA PHE A 114 -7.00 -14.08 -5.03
C PHE A 114 -5.90 -14.94 -5.64
N VAL A 115 -4.69 -14.81 -5.09
CA VAL A 115 -3.50 -15.54 -5.53
C VAL A 115 -2.94 -16.33 -4.34
N THR A 116 -2.87 -17.65 -4.50
CA THR A 116 -2.44 -18.58 -3.44
C THR A 116 -0.99 -19.01 -3.57
N GLU A 117 -0.36 -18.67 -4.69
CA GLU A 117 1.00 -19.07 -5.06
C GLU A 117 2.08 -18.10 -4.55
N GLY A 118 1.68 -17.12 -3.74
CA GLY A 118 2.59 -16.19 -3.08
C GLY A 118 2.80 -14.86 -3.82
N VAL A 119 3.68 -14.02 -3.24
CA VAL A 119 3.87 -12.62 -3.66
C VAL A 119 4.39 -12.52 -5.09
N ALA A 120 5.35 -13.38 -5.47
CA ALA A 120 5.93 -13.36 -6.82
C ALA A 120 4.86 -13.61 -7.89
N ALA A 121 4.04 -14.65 -7.72
CA ALA A 121 2.96 -14.97 -8.65
C ALA A 121 1.90 -13.86 -8.72
N ALA A 122 1.59 -13.21 -7.59
CA ALA A 122 0.66 -12.08 -7.57
C ALA A 122 1.20 -10.87 -8.34
N ILE A 123 2.49 -10.56 -8.20
CA ILE A 123 3.16 -9.48 -8.95
C ILE A 123 3.19 -9.80 -10.45
N ASP A 124 3.49 -11.04 -10.85
CA ASP A 124 3.50 -11.45 -12.26
C ASP A 124 2.11 -11.33 -12.91
N GLN A 125 1.05 -11.78 -12.21
CA GLN A 125 -0.32 -11.64 -12.67
C GLN A 125 -0.75 -10.16 -12.73
N ALA A 126 -0.34 -9.35 -11.75
CA ALA A 126 -0.61 -7.92 -11.71
C ALA A 126 0.08 -7.19 -12.89
N ARG A 127 1.35 -7.51 -13.18
CA ARG A 127 2.08 -6.97 -14.35
C ARG A 127 1.38 -7.28 -15.67
N ALA A 128 0.92 -8.53 -15.84
CA ALA A 128 0.21 -8.92 -17.05
C ALA A 128 -1.08 -8.12 -17.27
N THR A 129 -1.72 -7.65 -16.19
CA THR A 129 -2.93 -6.82 -16.24
C THR A 129 -2.62 -5.32 -16.37
N ALA A 130 -1.58 -4.86 -15.72
CA ALA A 130 -1.21 -3.44 -15.66
C ALA A 130 -0.79 -2.86 -17.02
N GLY A 131 -0.32 -3.69 -17.95
CA GLY A 131 0.19 -3.26 -19.24
C GLY A 131 1.41 -2.33 -19.09
N ASP A 132 1.30 -1.11 -19.60
CA ASP A 132 2.37 -0.11 -19.51
C ASP A 132 2.37 0.69 -18.18
N LYS A 133 1.33 0.53 -17.37
CA LYS A 133 1.23 1.17 -16.04
C LYS A 133 1.97 0.37 -14.97
N ASP A 134 2.16 1.00 -13.82
CA ASP A 134 2.88 0.42 -12.70
C ASP A 134 2.02 -0.57 -11.89
N VAL A 135 2.70 -1.49 -11.22
CA VAL A 135 2.12 -2.37 -10.21
C VAL A 135 2.47 -1.81 -8.83
N VAL A 136 1.47 -1.51 -8.02
CA VAL A 136 1.68 -1.02 -6.65
C VAL A 136 1.46 -2.16 -5.65
N VAL A 137 2.50 -2.46 -4.86
CA VAL A 137 2.40 -3.32 -3.68
C VAL A 137 2.01 -2.42 -2.50
N MET A 138 0.71 -2.35 -2.23
CA MET A 138 0.10 -1.44 -1.25
C MET A 138 0.24 -1.93 0.21
N GLY A 139 0.70 -3.13 0.40
CA GLY A 139 0.91 -3.65 1.76
C GLY A 139 0.03 -4.86 2.12
N GLY A 140 -0.14 -5.26 3.43
CA GLY A 140 0.61 -4.71 4.59
C GLY A 140 2.10 -5.04 4.58
N ALA A 141 2.77 -4.71 5.67
CA ALA A 141 4.23 -4.84 5.83
C ALA A 141 4.80 -6.15 5.29
N ASN A 142 4.21 -7.27 5.65
CA ASN A 142 4.71 -8.59 5.26
C ASN A 142 4.81 -8.79 3.74
N VAL A 143 3.84 -8.30 2.94
CA VAL A 143 3.88 -8.42 1.48
C VAL A 143 4.93 -7.48 0.88
N ILE A 144 5.10 -6.30 1.45
CA ILE A 144 6.17 -5.36 1.08
C ILE A 144 7.52 -5.98 1.39
N ASP A 145 7.73 -6.49 2.59
CA ASP A 145 8.97 -7.13 3.01
C ASP A 145 9.34 -8.31 2.10
N GLN A 146 8.37 -9.18 1.77
CA GLN A 146 8.59 -10.27 0.83
C GLN A 146 8.96 -9.76 -0.57
N SER A 147 8.35 -8.68 -1.04
CA SER A 147 8.68 -8.11 -2.36
C SER A 147 10.09 -7.55 -2.41
N LEU A 148 10.56 -6.92 -1.33
CA LEU A 148 11.93 -6.42 -1.18
C LEU A 148 12.94 -7.56 -1.05
N ALA A 149 12.69 -8.52 -0.15
CA ALA A 149 13.55 -9.67 0.07
C ALA A 149 13.74 -10.53 -1.21
N ALA A 150 12.68 -10.68 -2.00
CA ALA A 150 12.71 -11.39 -3.26
C ALA A 150 13.21 -10.53 -4.45
N ARG A 151 13.61 -9.27 -4.20
CA ARG A 151 14.08 -8.32 -5.23
C ARG A 151 13.09 -8.08 -6.38
N LEU A 152 11.80 -8.10 -6.05
CA LEU A 152 10.71 -7.90 -7.01
C LEU A 152 10.34 -6.43 -7.16
N ALA A 153 10.52 -5.62 -6.10
CA ALA A 153 10.26 -4.19 -6.14
C ALA A 153 11.39 -3.43 -6.87
N ASP A 154 11.00 -2.49 -7.72
CA ASP A 154 11.89 -1.54 -8.40
C ASP A 154 12.04 -0.24 -7.59
N GLU A 155 10.99 0.12 -6.88
CA GLU A 155 10.87 1.39 -6.16
C GLU A 155 10.19 1.17 -4.81
N LEU A 156 10.61 1.95 -3.81
CA LEU A 156 9.98 2.03 -2.51
C LEU A 156 9.52 3.47 -2.27
N ARG A 157 8.22 3.64 -2.03
CA ARG A 157 7.62 4.91 -1.62
C ARG A 157 7.19 4.84 -0.17
N ILE A 158 7.66 5.79 0.63
CA ILE A 158 7.29 5.92 2.03
C ILE A 158 6.60 7.28 2.22
N HIS A 159 5.38 7.25 2.72
CA HIS A 159 4.71 8.44 3.22
C HIS A 159 4.95 8.52 4.73
N LEU A 160 6.04 9.20 5.09
CA LEU A 160 6.52 9.28 6.47
C LEU A 160 5.70 10.30 7.24
N SER A 161 4.85 9.81 8.15
CA SER A 161 4.02 10.65 9.01
C SER A 161 4.82 11.16 10.22
N PRO A 162 4.64 12.44 10.61
CA PRO A 162 5.42 13.07 11.67
C PRO A 162 4.91 12.69 13.07
N LEU A 163 4.87 11.39 13.36
CA LEU A 163 4.42 10.83 14.63
C LEU A 163 5.23 9.61 15.04
N VAL A 164 5.17 9.27 16.32
CA VAL A 164 5.79 8.09 16.93
C VAL A 164 4.68 7.24 17.53
N LEU A 165 4.59 5.98 17.16
CA LEU A 165 3.58 5.04 17.68
C LEU A 165 4.07 4.24 18.88
N GLY A 166 5.36 3.93 18.95
CA GLY A 166 5.98 3.17 20.04
C GLY A 166 5.72 1.66 19.99
N ASP A 167 4.65 1.20 19.34
CA ASP A 167 4.29 -0.22 19.21
C ASP A 167 3.36 -0.43 18.01
N GLY A 168 3.33 -1.65 17.47
CA GLY A 168 2.47 -2.01 16.33
C GLY A 168 3.13 -2.96 15.35
N THR A 169 2.74 -2.88 14.07
CA THR A 169 3.35 -3.65 12.99
C THR A 169 4.51 -2.86 12.39
N ARG A 170 5.72 -3.39 12.52
CA ARG A 170 6.91 -2.79 11.89
C ARG A 170 6.97 -3.08 10.40
N LEU A 171 7.51 -2.10 9.67
CA LEU A 171 8.03 -2.31 8.32
C LEU A 171 9.49 -2.78 8.42
N PHE A 172 9.93 -3.57 7.45
CA PHE A 172 11.29 -4.09 7.28
C PHE A 172 11.75 -5.20 8.24
N ASP A 173 10.85 -5.82 8.98
CA ASP A 173 11.21 -6.96 9.84
C ASP A 173 11.72 -8.17 9.04
N LEU A 174 11.25 -8.36 7.80
CA LEU A 174 11.58 -9.51 6.94
C LEU A 174 12.28 -9.12 5.63
N ALA A 175 12.43 -7.83 5.34
CA ALA A 175 13.00 -7.35 4.07
C ALA A 175 14.48 -7.73 3.90
N GLY A 176 15.20 -7.88 4.99
CA GLY A 176 16.65 -8.06 4.97
C GLY A 176 17.42 -6.81 4.52
N PRO A 177 18.76 -6.88 4.43
CA PRO A 177 19.56 -5.75 3.95
C PRO A 177 19.21 -5.39 2.51
N THR A 178 18.74 -4.17 2.29
CA THR A 178 18.34 -3.63 0.99
C THR A 178 19.00 -2.28 0.79
N THR A 179 19.69 -2.09 -0.34
CA THR A 179 20.30 -0.81 -0.69
C THR A 179 19.31 0.04 -1.45
N LEU A 180 19.12 1.27 -1.00
CA LEU A 180 18.21 2.24 -1.57
C LEU A 180 18.95 3.48 -2.06
N VAL A 181 18.51 4.03 -3.20
CA VAL A 181 18.97 5.33 -3.71
C VAL A 181 17.81 6.31 -3.67
N GLN A 182 17.95 7.36 -2.88
CA GLN A 182 16.93 8.41 -2.78
C GLN A 182 16.78 9.12 -4.14
N ARG A 183 15.55 9.20 -4.62
CA ARG A 183 15.20 9.84 -5.91
C ARG A 183 14.43 11.12 -5.72
N GLU A 184 13.48 11.13 -4.78
CA GLU A 184 12.61 12.27 -4.56
C GLU A 184 12.26 12.43 -3.08
N VAL A 185 12.11 13.67 -2.66
CA VAL A 185 11.58 14.07 -1.36
C VAL A 185 10.59 15.19 -1.59
N THR A 186 9.34 14.99 -1.18
CA THR A 186 8.28 15.98 -1.29
C THR A 186 7.65 16.18 0.08
N GLU A 187 7.59 17.40 0.56
CA GLU A 187 7.08 17.73 1.88
C GLU A 187 5.62 18.21 1.82
N SER A 188 4.82 17.73 2.76
CA SER A 188 3.49 18.25 3.03
C SER A 188 3.33 18.51 4.55
N PRO A 189 2.27 19.20 4.98
CA PRO A 189 2.05 19.45 6.41
C PRO A 189 1.89 18.18 7.26
N ARG A 190 1.45 17.05 6.66
CA ARG A 190 1.13 15.82 7.37
C ARG A 190 2.00 14.63 6.99
N ALA A 191 2.85 14.76 5.97
CA ALA A 191 3.78 13.71 5.58
C ALA A 191 5.02 14.25 4.87
N THR A 192 6.10 13.49 4.92
CA THR A 192 7.21 13.60 3.97
C THR A 192 7.13 12.40 3.04
N HIS A 193 6.87 12.66 1.76
CA HIS A 193 6.81 11.62 0.73
C HIS A 193 8.22 11.37 0.21
N LEU A 194 8.69 10.14 0.39
CA LEU A 194 10.03 9.71 0.06
C LEU A 194 9.96 8.65 -1.04
N THR A 195 10.71 8.85 -2.13
CA THR A 195 10.82 7.87 -3.21
C THR A 195 12.26 7.38 -3.31
N TYR A 196 12.42 6.06 -3.24
CA TYR A 196 13.71 5.38 -3.36
C TYR A 196 13.69 4.38 -4.50
N GLU A 197 14.76 4.34 -5.27
CA GLU A 197 15.06 3.21 -6.16
C GLU A 197 15.63 2.06 -5.33
N VAL A 198 15.16 0.84 -5.57
CA VAL A 198 15.69 -0.38 -4.96
C VAL A 198 16.83 -0.90 -5.83
N VAL A 199 18.05 -0.92 -5.27
CA VAL A 199 19.24 -1.41 -6.00
C VAL A 199 19.21 -2.93 -6.05
N ARG A 200 19.22 -3.48 -7.25
CA ARG A 200 19.32 -4.93 -7.49
C ARG A 200 20.81 -5.29 -7.66
N ASN A 201 21.45 -5.75 -6.58
CA ASN A 201 22.82 -6.27 -6.62
C ASN A 201 22.85 -7.73 -7.09
#